data_8f5d93e34e4a30ff486c5a5f1747d107
#
_entry.id   8f5d93e34e4a30ff486c5a5f1747d107
#
_cell.length_a   1.000
_cell.length_b   1.000
_cell.length_c   1.000
_cell.angle_alpha   90.00
_cell.angle_beta   90.00
_cell.angle_gamma   90.00
#
_symmetry.space_group_name_H-M   'P 1'
#
loop_
_entity.id
_entity.type
_entity.pdbx_description
1 polymer ?
#
loop_
_entity_poly.entity_id
_entity_poly.type
_entity_poly.pdbx_seq_one_letter_code
_entity_poly.pdbx_strand_id
1 'polypeptide(L)'
;MTSIETMPGVSPMARAAYKLKVVSFNVQQLLAAQAREGKNQTEMASYLGIKPSGMSLKISRANWRFEEVLLAAEYLDTTVDELSNDAIMRMMLGNKKADQMLMDINTEKATGNTPMASNELLRLGLNQRPSD
;
A
#
# COMPACT_ATOMS: atom_id res chain seq x y z
N MET A 1 -13.69 5.28 -17.89
CA MET A 1 -12.53 4.75 -17.13
C MET A 1 -12.86 3.37 -16.60
N THR A 2 -11.96 2.44 -16.84
CA THR A 2 -12.18 1.06 -16.39
C THR A 2 -11.84 0.90 -14.91
N SER A 3 -12.74 0.32 -14.15
CA SER A 3 -12.49 0.03 -12.75
C SER A 3 -11.48 -1.10 -12.62
N ILE A 4 -10.60 -1.03 -11.63
CA ILE A 4 -9.62 -2.10 -11.41
C ILE A 4 -10.31 -3.42 -11.04
N GLU A 5 -11.52 -3.35 -10.51
CA GLU A 5 -12.29 -4.55 -10.15
C GLU A 5 -12.76 -5.33 -11.38
N THR A 6 -12.81 -4.68 -12.53
CA THR A 6 -13.25 -5.31 -13.77
C THR A 6 -12.15 -5.50 -14.78
N MET A 7 -10.90 -5.19 -14.45
CA MET A 7 -9.78 -5.38 -15.37
C MET A 7 -9.51 -6.86 -15.60
N PRO A 8 -9.54 -7.33 -16.85
CA PRO A 8 -9.29 -8.74 -17.13
C PRO A 8 -7.86 -9.13 -16.78
N GLY A 9 -7.70 -10.32 -16.27
CA GLY A 9 -6.38 -10.87 -15.96
C GLY A 9 -5.76 -10.39 -14.68
N VAL A 10 -6.45 -9.55 -13.90
CA VAL A 10 -5.95 -9.06 -12.62
C VAL A 10 -6.56 -9.88 -11.49
N SER A 11 -5.71 -10.48 -10.69
CA SER A 11 -6.17 -11.32 -9.59
C SER A 11 -6.76 -10.47 -8.46
N PRO A 12 -7.67 -11.05 -7.65
CA PRO A 12 -8.19 -10.33 -6.48
C PRO A 12 -7.10 -9.90 -5.51
N MET A 13 -6.09 -10.73 -5.33
CA MET A 13 -4.98 -10.41 -4.42
C MET A 13 -4.18 -9.21 -4.93
N ALA A 14 -3.98 -9.14 -6.26
CA ALA A 14 -3.29 -8.00 -6.86
C ALA A 14 -4.09 -6.72 -6.68
N ARG A 15 -5.41 -6.80 -6.83
CA ARG A 15 -6.27 -5.63 -6.60
C ARG A 15 -6.16 -5.13 -5.16
N ALA A 16 -6.18 -6.07 -4.20
CA ALA A 16 -6.05 -5.70 -2.79
C ALA A 16 -4.70 -5.05 -2.51
N ALA A 17 -3.62 -5.64 -3.02
CA ALA A 17 -2.28 -5.09 -2.81
C ALA A 17 -2.14 -3.71 -3.45
N TYR A 18 -2.74 -3.52 -4.63
CA TYR A 18 -2.74 -2.22 -5.28
C TYR A 18 -3.46 -1.17 -4.41
N LYS A 19 -4.60 -1.54 -3.85
CA LYS A 19 -5.34 -0.61 -2.99
C LYS A 19 -4.56 -0.23 -1.74
N LEU A 20 -3.78 -1.15 -1.20
CA LEU A 20 -2.92 -0.81 -0.06
C LEU A 20 -1.82 0.17 -0.44
N LYS A 21 -1.28 0.07 -1.66
CA LYS A 21 -0.33 1.06 -2.15
C LYS A 21 -0.99 2.42 -2.32
N VAL A 22 -2.25 2.42 -2.77
CA VAL A 22 -3.02 3.65 -2.88
C VAL A 22 -3.22 4.28 -1.49
N VAL A 23 -3.48 3.46 -0.48
CA VAL A 23 -3.61 3.96 0.90
C VAL A 23 -2.33 4.69 1.31
N SER A 24 -1.17 4.08 1.07
CA SER A 24 0.11 4.73 1.39
C SER A 24 0.25 6.07 0.70
N PHE A 25 -0.08 6.11 -0.59
CA PHE A 25 0.00 7.35 -1.36
C PHE A 25 -0.92 8.42 -0.77
N ASN A 26 -2.17 8.07 -0.52
CA ASN A 26 -3.16 9.02 -0.03
C ASN A 26 -2.84 9.50 1.40
N VAL A 27 -2.33 8.61 2.25
CA VAL A 27 -1.90 9.00 3.58
C VAL A 27 -0.84 10.08 3.52
N GLN A 28 0.15 9.91 2.64
CA GLN A 28 1.20 10.92 2.47
C GLN A 28 0.64 12.24 1.99
N GLN A 29 -0.29 12.20 1.03
CA GLN A 29 -0.90 13.41 0.49
C GLN A 29 -1.71 14.14 1.57
N LEU A 30 -2.48 13.40 2.36
CA LEU A 30 -3.29 14.01 3.40
C LEU A 30 -2.45 14.57 4.55
N LEU A 31 -1.36 13.88 4.90
CA LEU A 31 -0.46 14.40 5.92
C LEU A 31 0.14 15.73 5.47
N ALA A 32 0.53 15.83 4.21
CA ALA A 32 1.06 17.08 3.66
C ALA A 32 -0.01 18.16 3.65
N ALA A 33 -1.23 17.80 3.25
CA ALA A 33 -2.34 18.78 3.19
C ALA A 33 -2.75 19.28 4.57
N GLN A 34 -2.63 18.45 5.59
CA GLN A 34 -3.07 18.79 6.95
C GLN A 34 -1.91 19.19 7.86
N ALA A 35 -0.73 19.40 7.30
CA ALA A 35 0.44 19.76 8.11
C ALA A 35 0.24 21.04 8.90
N ARG A 36 -0.50 21.99 8.34
CA ARG A 36 -0.78 23.26 9.02
C ARG A 36 -1.67 23.08 10.24
N GLU A 37 -2.42 21.98 10.28
CA GLU A 37 -3.28 21.64 11.41
C GLU A 37 -2.54 20.84 12.47
N GLY A 38 -1.23 20.67 12.29
CA GLY A 38 -0.41 19.93 13.25
C GLY A 38 -0.32 18.45 13.02
N LYS A 39 -0.91 17.95 11.94
CA LYS A 39 -0.85 16.53 11.64
C LYS A 39 0.50 16.16 11.10
N ASN A 40 1.03 15.03 11.57
CA ASN A 40 2.33 14.55 11.09
C ASN A 40 2.43 13.05 11.28
N GLN A 41 3.45 12.48 10.66
CA GLN A 41 3.63 11.03 10.64
C GLN A 41 3.90 10.47 12.05
N THR A 42 4.64 11.19 12.86
CA THR A 42 4.96 10.75 14.22
C THR A 42 3.70 10.68 15.09
N GLU A 43 2.86 11.70 14.98
CA GLU A 43 1.60 11.72 15.72
C GLU A 43 0.66 10.62 15.22
N MET A 44 0.62 10.41 13.91
CA MET A 44 -0.20 9.34 13.37
C MET A 44 0.28 7.98 13.87
N ALA A 45 1.59 7.78 13.96
CA ALA A 45 2.13 6.53 14.49
C ALA A 45 1.63 6.31 15.92
N SER A 46 1.66 7.35 16.73
CA SER A 46 1.16 7.28 18.10
C SER A 46 -0.33 6.93 18.12
N TYR A 47 -1.10 7.54 17.23
CA TYR A 47 -2.53 7.28 17.12
C TYR A 47 -2.80 5.80 16.77
N LEU A 48 -1.97 5.23 15.91
CA LEU A 48 -2.08 3.84 15.52
C LEU A 48 -1.47 2.87 16.54
N GLY A 49 -0.76 3.38 17.53
CA GLY A 49 -0.12 2.54 18.53
C GLY A 49 1.16 1.88 18.07
N ILE A 50 1.84 2.48 17.10
CA ILE A 50 3.10 1.94 16.58
C ILE A 50 4.20 2.98 16.68
N LYS A 51 5.45 2.54 16.51
CA LYS A 51 6.60 3.43 16.58
C LYS A 51 6.72 4.25 15.28
N PRO A 52 7.30 5.47 15.36
CA PRO A 52 7.49 6.27 14.15
C PRO A 52 8.26 5.54 13.05
N SER A 53 9.29 4.77 13.40
CA SER A 53 10.02 3.98 12.40
C SER A 53 9.14 2.94 11.75
N GLY A 54 8.24 2.33 12.53
CA GLY A 54 7.26 1.38 11.98
C GLY A 54 6.30 2.05 11.03
N MET A 55 5.92 3.29 11.31
CA MET A 55 5.02 4.03 10.43
C MET A 55 5.68 4.28 9.07
N SER A 56 6.95 4.68 9.06
CA SER A 56 7.68 4.90 7.81
C SER A 56 7.74 3.62 6.97
N LEU A 57 8.02 2.50 7.61
CA LEU A 57 8.07 1.22 6.92
C LEU A 57 6.70 0.82 6.39
N LYS A 58 5.66 1.06 7.15
CA LYS A 58 4.31 0.72 6.74
C LYS A 58 3.91 1.51 5.49
N ILE A 59 4.22 2.78 5.47
CA ILE A 59 3.93 3.63 4.31
C ILE A 59 4.72 3.15 3.09
N SER A 60 6.02 2.90 3.26
CA SER A 60 6.86 2.52 2.12
C SER A 60 6.55 1.13 1.58
N ARG A 61 6.19 0.20 2.45
CA ARG A 61 5.91 -1.19 2.05
C ARG A 61 4.44 -1.44 1.76
N ALA A 62 3.59 -0.52 2.17
CA ALA A 62 2.13 -0.65 2.00
C ALA A 62 1.59 -1.95 2.60
N ASN A 63 2.14 -2.34 3.75
CA ASN A 63 1.71 -3.56 4.43
C ASN A 63 0.73 -3.23 5.56
N TRP A 64 -0.28 -2.45 5.23
CA TRP A 64 -1.30 -1.99 6.17
C TRP A 64 -2.17 -3.14 6.66
N ARG A 65 -2.43 -3.14 7.96
CA ARG A 65 -3.46 -3.99 8.54
C ARG A 65 -4.78 -3.23 8.47
N PHE A 66 -5.88 -3.98 8.44
CA PHE A 66 -7.18 -3.33 8.29
C PHE A 66 -7.47 -2.32 9.40
N GLU A 67 -7.20 -2.68 10.65
CA GLU A 67 -7.42 -1.76 11.75
C GLU A 67 -6.53 -0.52 11.66
N GLU A 68 -5.36 -0.65 11.06
CA GLU A 68 -4.48 0.50 10.87
C GLU A 68 -5.04 1.44 9.84
N VAL A 69 -5.65 0.91 8.78
CA VAL A 69 -6.31 1.74 7.76
C VAL A 69 -7.49 2.48 8.38
N LEU A 70 -8.25 1.79 9.22
CA LEU A 70 -9.38 2.43 9.91
C LEU A 70 -8.91 3.59 10.78
N LEU A 71 -7.85 3.37 11.55
CA LEU A 71 -7.32 4.42 12.44
C LEU A 71 -6.68 5.56 11.66
N ALA A 72 -6.01 5.26 10.55
CA ALA A 72 -5.44 6.30 9.71
C ALA A 72 -6.53 7.18 9.11
N ALA A 73 -7.63 6.57 8.68
CA ALA A 73 -8.75 7.32 8.15
C ALA A 73 -9.32 8.24 9.23
N GLU A 74 -9.44 7.74 10.44
CA GLU A 74 -9.96 8.53 11.55
C GLU A 74 -9.03 9.70 11.87
N TYR A 75 -7.73 9.42 11.95
CA TYR A 75 -6.74 10.46 12.24
C TYR A 75 -6.74 11.56 11.18
N LEU A 76 -6.87 11.16 9.92
CA LEU A 76 -6.81 12.10 8.80
C LEU A 76 -8.18 12.66 8.43
N ASP A 77 -9.20 12.33 9.21
CA ASP A 77 -10.56 12.86 9.02
C ASP A 77 -11.11 12.52 7.64
N THR A 78 -10.95 11.28 7.24
CA THR A 78 -11.41 10.79 5.96
C THR A 78 -12.04 9.40 6.14
N THR A 79 -12.30 8.70 5.05
CA THR A 79 -12.91 7.37 5.09
C THR A 79 -11.96 6.35 4.45
N VAL A 80 -12.22 5.07 4.77
CA VAL A 80 -11.47 3.98 4.16
C VAL A 80 -11.66 3.99 2.65
N ASP A 81 -12.87 4.26 2.19
CA ASP A 81 -13.15 4.35 0.75
C ASP A 81 -12.29 5.42 0.08
N GLU A 82 -12.17 6.58 0.72
CA GLU A 82 -11.35 7.65 0.14
C GLU A 82 -9.87 7.32 0.19
N LEU A 83 -9.42 6.69 1.28
CA LEU A 83 -8.01 6.30 1.38
C LEU A 83 -7.63 5.27 0.32
N SER A 84 -8.56 4.42 -0.08
CA SER A 84 -8.28 3.39 -1.08
C SER A 84 -8.68 3.80 -2.49
N ASN A 85 -9.12 5.03 -2.68
CA ASN A 85 -9.52 5.54 -3.99
C ASN A 85 -8.30 6.09 -4.72
N ASP A 86 -8.04 5.59 -5.93
CA ASP A 86 -6.83 5.92 -6.66
C ASP A 86 -6.96 7.14 -7.59
N ALA A 87 -8.05 7.90 -7.46
CA ALA A 87 -8.28 9.05 -8.36
C ALA A 87 -7.15 10.08 -8.27
N ILE A 88 -6.74 10.43 -7.05
CA ILE A 88 -5.69 11.43 -6.86
C ILE A 88 -4.35 10.90 -7.36
N MET A 89 -4.05 9.65 -7.03
CA MET A 89 -2.81 9.02 -7.50
C MET A 89 -2.75 9.00 -9.02
N ARG A 90 -3.84 8.62 -9.67
CA ARG A 90 -3.89 8.60 -11.14
C ARG A 90 -3.76 10.00 -11.73
N MET A 91 -4.35 10.99 -11.07
CA MET A 91 -4.21 12.38 -11.52
C MET A 91 -2.77 12.84 -11.44
N MET A 92 -2.06 12.50 -10.37
CA MET A 92 -0.69 12.97 -10.14
C MET A 92 0.35 12.16 -10.91
N LEU A 93 0.21 10.84 -10.98
CA LEU A 93 1.18 9.97 -11.63
C LEU A 93 0.83 9.63 -13.06
N GLY A 94 -0.44 9.75 -13.44
CA GLY A 94 -0.94 9.36 -14.75
C GLY A 94 -1.49 7.95 -14.74
N ASN A 95 -2.50 7.72 -15.60
CA ASN A 95 -3.16 6.42 -15.68
C ASN A 95 -2.20 5.32 -16.10
N LYS A 96 -1.29 5.63 -17.03
CA LYS A 96 -0.34 4.64 -17.52
C LYS A 96 0.55 4.11 -16.41
N LYS A 97 1.05 5.01 -15.56
CA LYS A 97 1.92 4.59 -14.47
C LYS A 97 1.15 3.80 -13.42
N ALA A 98 -0.07 4.23 -13.10
CA ALA A 98 -0.91 3.51 -12.14
C ALA A 98 -1.22 2.10 -12.65
N ASP A 99 -1.58 1.98 -13.93
CA ASP A 99 -1.86 0.68 -14.54
C ASP A 99 -0.62 -0.20 -14.53
N GLN A 100 0.55 0.38 -14.77
CA GLN A 100 1.80 -0.37 -14.74
C GLN A 100 2.09 -0.90 -13.34
N MET A 101 1.84 -0.10 -12.32
CA MET A 101 1.99 -0.54 -10.94
C MET A 101 1.09 -1.74 -10.66
N LEU A 102 -0.16 -1.66 -11.10
CA LEU A 102 -1.11 -2.75 -10.90
C LEU A 102 -0.65 -4.03 -11.61
N MET A 103 -0.18 -3.90 -12.86
CA MET A 103 0.28 -5.05 -13.62
C MET A 103 1.54 -5.67 -13.03
N ASP A 104 2.44 -4.84 -12.50
CA ASP A 104 3.64 -5.35 -11.84
C ASP A 104 3.26 -6.16 -10.59
N ILE A 105 2.34 -5.65 -9.81
CA ILE A 105 1.84 -6.36 -8.63
C ILE A 105 1.15 -7.65 -9.04
N ASN A 106 0.36 -7.59 -10.11
CA ASN A 106 -0.38 -8.75 -10.58
C ASN A 106 0.57 -9.86 -11.02
N THR A 107 1.64 -9.51 -11.72
CA THR A 107 2.65 -10.48 -12.12
C THR A 107 3.28 -11.17 -10.91
N GLU A 108 3.64 -10.39 -9.92
CA GLU A 108 4.22 -10.90 -8.69
C GLU A 108 3.26 -11.84 -7.95
N LYS A 109 2.01 -11.44 -7.81
CA LYS A 109 1.03 -12.23 -7.08
C LYS A 109 0.58 -13.46 -7.86
N ALA A 110 0.49 -13.34 -9.18
CA ALA A 110 0.04 -14.45 -10.01
C ALA A 110 1.04 -15.58 -10.06
N THR A 111 2.35 -15.28 -9.99
CA THR A 111 3.38 -16.32 -10.01
C THR A 111 3.53 -17.02 -8.66
N GLY A 112 2.96 -16.46 -7.63
CA GLY A 112 3.11 -16.97 -6.28
C GLY A 112 4.49 -16.77 -5.72
N ASN A 113 5.36 -16.05 -6.43
CA ASN A 113 6.68 -15.73 -5.95
C ASN A 113 6.59 -14.64 -4.96
N THR A 114 7.20 -14.97 -3.97
CA THR A 114 7.36 -13.92 -3.07
C THR A 114 8.77 -13.51 -3.23
N PRO A 115 9.31 -13.15 -3.74
CA PRO A 115 10.64 -13.09 -4.20
C PRO A 115 11.73 -13.04 -3.29
N MET A 116 11.03 -14.01 -3.55
CA MET A 116 11.36 -14.22 -3.40
C MET A 116 11.87 -14.25 -3.44
N ALA A 117 12.15 -14.64 -3.17
CA ALA A 117 12.13 -14.93 -3.31
C ALA A 117 12.59 -14.94 -3.33
N SER A 118 12.88 -15.29 -3.08
CA SER A 118 12.88 -15.43 -3.19
C SER A 118 13.12 -15.41 -2.85
N ASN A 119 13.25 -15.87 -2.62
CA ASN A 119 13.07 -16.05 -2.31
C ASN A 119 13.15 -16.06 -1.87
N GLU A 120 13.03 -16.31 -1.98
CA GLU A 120 12.81 -16.54 -1.61
C GLU A 120 12.90 -16.78 -1.32
N LEU A 121 13.39 -17.09 -1.13
CA LEU A 121 13.10 -17.53 -0.88
C LEU A 121 13.58 -17.72 -0.61
N LEU A 122 13.89 -17.81 -0.52
CA LEU A 122 13.82 -18.04 -0.21
C LEU A 122 14.24 -18.20 0.26
N ARG A 123 14.40 -18.17 0.08
CA ARG A 123 14.50 -18.31 0.56
C ARG A 123 14.59 -18.68 1.02
N LEU A 124 14.74 -18.71 0.73
CA LEU A 124 14.59 -19.13 1.10
C LEU A 124 14.76 -19.50 1.48
N GLY A 125 15.36 -19.60 1.40
CA GLY A 125 15.22 -19.75 1.69
C GLY A 125 15.56 -20.12 2.13
N LEU A 126 15.45 -20.01 1.94
CA LEU A 126 15.48 -20.27 2.22
C LEU A 126 15.71 -20.51 2.47
N ASN A 127 15.95 -20.29 2.34
CA ASN A 127 15.89 -20.50 2.54
C ASN A 127 16.21 -20.84 2.69
N GLN A 128 16.48 -20.57 2.61
CA GLN A 128 16.55 -20.77 2.65
C GLN A 128 16.92 -21.02 2.86
N ARG A 129 17.57 -21.20 2.90
CA ARG A 129 17.70 -21.35 2.92
C ARG A 129 18.05 -21.70 3.02
N PRO A 130 18.83 -21.92 3.14
CA PRO A 130 18.65 -22.19 3.04
C PRO A 130 18.79 -22.55 3.26
N SER A 131 19.65 -22.49 3.30
CA SER A 131 19.25 -22.65 3.17
C SER A 131 19.15 -22.79 3.38
N ASP A 132 19.70 -23.07 3.42
CA ASP A 132 19.17 -23.08 3.26
C ASP A 132 18.95 -23.20 3.49
#